data_ac4bdffafe2f3716e32629904043301c
#
_entry.id   ac4bdffafe2f3716e32629904043301c
#
_cell.length_a   1.000
_cell.length_b   1.000
_cell.length_c   1.000
_cell.angle_alpha   90.00
_cell.angle_beta   90.00
_cell.angle_gamma   90.00
#
_symmetry.space_group_name_H-M   'P 1'
#
loop_
_entity.id
_entity.type
_entity.pdbx_description
1 polymer ?
#
loop_
_entity_poly.entity_id
_entity_poly.type
_entity_poly.pdbx_seq_one_letter_code
_entity_poly.pdbx_strand_id
1 'polypeptide(L)'
;MRQKGSYTVEAALLMGMLLSVLVSVIYLGFWYHDRNFLQNAAYEAACTASLRADDESYQISGAARSLTEGRMLGTSALSADCQNTENKAAVLYHGTFQIPGMIETFFQKNQLKIKGGCEISTQRPSGRIQKVRQMAKIGHHIFKRNRR
;
A
#
# COMPACT_ATOMS: atom_id res chain seq x y z
N MET A 1 -21.56 -55.52 14.84
CA MET A 1 -20.92 -54.35 15.50
C MET A 1 -19.63 -53.84 14.83
N ARG A 2 -19.48 -53.98 13.50
CA ARG A 2 -18.27 -53.58 12.77
C ARG A 2 -18.33 -52.16 12.15
N GLN A 3 -19.45 -51.47 12.24
CA GLN A 3 -19.62 -50.18 11.56
C GLN A 3 -19.12 -48.94 12.32
N LYS A 4 -18.98 -49.03 13.65
CA LYS A 4 -18.56 -47.87 14.47
C LYS A 4 -17.07 -47.44 14.25
N GLY A 5 -16.21 -48.36 13.83
CA GLY A 5 -14.80 -48.06 13.55
C GLY A 5 -14.56 -47.38 12.19
N SER A 6 -15.44 -47.61 11.20
CA SER A 6 -15.34 -46.99 9.86
C SER A 6 -15.64 -45.49 9.90
N TYR A 7 -16.67 -45.06 10.66
CA TYR A 7 -17.02 -43.64 10.77
C TYR A 7 -15.95 -42.79 11.44
N THR A 8 -15.21 -43.35 12.42
CA THR A 8 -14.15 -42.58 13.10
C THR A 8 -12.95 -42.38 12.19
N VAL A 9 -12.58 -43.36 11.36
CA VAL A 9 -11.51 -43.23 10.39
C VAL A 9 -11.89 -42.26 9.27
N GLU A 10 -13.12 -42.35 8.78
CA GLU A 10 -13.66 -41.47 7.75
C GLU A 10 -13.74 -40.02 8.23
N ALA A 11 -14.24 -39.80 9.46
CA ALA A 11 -14.26 -38.50 10.11
C ALA A 11 -12.84 -37.92 10.32
N ALA A 12 -11.88 -38.75 10.70
CA ALA A 12 -10.50 -38.28 10.87
C ALA A 12 -9.84 -37.84 9.56
N LEU A 13 -10.10 -38.55 8.47
CA LEU A 13 -9.62 -38.17 7.13
C LEU A 13 -10.27 -36.88 6.64
N LEU A 14 -11.59 -36.75 6.80
CA LEU A 14 -12.33 -35.53 6.43
C LEU A 14 -11.88 -34.34 7.27
N MET A 15 -11.60 -34.51 8.56
CA MET A 15 -11.13 -33.47 9.45
C MET A 15 -9.77 -32.90 9.02
N GLY A 16 -8.86 -33.76 8.57
CA GLY A 16 -7.56 -33.33 8.02
C GLY A 16 -7.71 -32.41 6.81
N MET A 17 -8.61 -32.76 5.88
CA MET A 17 -8.90 -31.91 4.72
C MET A 17 -9.59 -30.58 5.11
N LEU A 18 -10.56 -30.63 6.00
CA LEU A 18 -11.27 -29.43 6.48
C LEU A 18 -10.33 -28.46 7.20
N LEU A 19 -9.44 -28.95 8.06
CA LEU A 19 -8.46 -28.12 8.75
C LEU A 19 -7.50 -27.43 7.78
N SER A 20 -7.01 -28.14 6.77
CA SER A 20 -6.10 -27.55 5.79
C SER A 20 -6.77 -26.45 4.96
N VAL A 21 -8.04 -26.63 4.58
CA VAL A 21 -8.83 -25.59 3.90
C VAL A 21 -9.04 -24.38 4.83
N LEU A 22 -9.43 -24.61 6.08
CA LEU A 22 -9.67 -23.55 7.05
C LEU A 22 -8.41 -22.72 7.30
N VAL A 23 -7.25 -23.37 7.50
CA VAL A 23 -5.97 -22.69 7.63
C VAL A 23 -5.63 -21.88 6.38
N SER A 24 -5.88 -22.43 5.19
CA SER A 24 -5.65 -21.72 3.93
C SER A 24 -6.49 -20.44 3.80
N VAL A 25 -7.75 -20.48 4.22
CA VAL A 25 -8.64 -19.31 4.23
C VAL A 25 -8.15 -18.23 5.20
N ILE A 26 -7.68 -18.62 6.39
CA ILE A 26 -7.10 -17.68 7.38
C ILE A 26 -5.87 -16.98 6.79
N TYR A 27 -4.95 -17.73 6.18
CA TYR A 27 -3.75 -17.15 5.56
C TYR A 27 -4.07 -16.25 4.37
N LEU A 28 -5.11 -16.58 3.59
CA LEU A 28 -5.60 -15.71 2.54
C LEU A 28 -6.14 -14.39 3.12
N GLY A 29 -6.81 -14.46 4.28
CA GLY A 29 -7.27 -13.28 5.01
C GLY A 29 -6.11 -12.38 5.45
N PHE A 30 -5.03 -12.95 5.98
CA PHE A 30 -3.83 -12.19 6.36
C PHE A 30 -3.15 -11.56 5.15
N TRP A 31 -3.02 -12.28 4.05
CA TRP A 31 -2.48 -11.73 2.81
C TRP A 31 -3.30 -10.55 2.28
N TYR A 32 -4.63 -10.69 2.31
CA TYR A 32 -5.54 -9.63 1.88
C TYR A 32 -5.48 -8.41 2.81
N HIS A 33 -5.39 -8.64 4.12
CA HIS A 33 -5.18 -7.59 5.12
C HIS A 33 -3.90 -6.81 4.84
N ASP A 34 -2.77 -7.50 4.72
CA ASP A 34 -1.47 -6.85 4.49
C ASP A 34 -1.46 -6.06 3.17
N ARG A 35 -2.10 -6.59 2.11
CA ARG A 35 -2.22 -5.90 0.84
C ARG A 35 -3.01 -4.60 0.96
N ASN A 36 -4.16 -4.62 1.61
CA ASN A 36 -4.98 -3.43 1.82
C ASN A 36 -4.27 -2.41 2.71
N PHE A 37 -3.59 -2.90 3.74
CA PHE A 37 -2.81 -2.05 4.63
C PHE A 37 -1.69 -1.32 3.88
N LEU A 38 -0.92 -2.01 3.04
CA LEU A 38 0.12 -1.40 2.21
C LEU A 38 -0.43 -0.37 1.23
N GLN A 39 -1.59 -0.64 0.65
CA GLN A 39 -2.25 0.31 -0.25
C GLN A 39 -2.64 1.60 0.48
N ASN A 40 -3.21 1.48 1.69
CA ASN A 40 -3.59 2.63 2.52
C ASN A 40 -2.36 3.40 3.02
N ALA A 41 -1.31 2.70 3.45
CA ALA A 41 -0.06 3.32 3.87
C ALA A 41 0.63 4.07 2.71
N ALA A 42 0.60 3.52 1.49
CA ALA A 42 1.12 4.19 0.30
C ALA A 42 0.33 5.48 0.00
N TYR A 43 -0.98 5.42 0.11
CA TYR A 43 -1.84 6.58 -0.08
C TYR A 43 -1.55 7.68 0.97
N GLU A 44 -1.47 7.31 2.24
CA GLU A 44 -1.17 8.23 3.34
C GLU A 44 0.21 8.89 3.18
N ALA A 45 1.24 8.08 2.87
CA ALA A 45 2.59 8.59 2.63
C ALA A 45 2.65 9.53 1.43
N ALA A 46 2.00 9.20 0.31
CA ALA A 46 1.95 10.03 -0.88
C ALA A 46 1.16 11.33 -0.65
N CYS A 47 0.03 11.28 0.06
CA CYS A 47 -0.73 12.47 0.45
C CYS A 47 0.11 13.41 1.32
N THR A 48 0.76 12.88 2.35
CA THR A 48 1.59 13.68 3.27
C THR A 48 2.77 14.31 2.52
N ALA A 49 3.40 13.56 1.62
CA ALA A 49 4.47 14.07 0.76
C ALA A 49 3.99 15.20 -0.17
N SER A 50 2.81 15.05 -0.75
CA SER A 50 2.20 16.07 -1.62
C SER A 50 1.91 17.37 -0.86
N LEU A 51 1.47 17.27 0.40
CA LEU A 51 1.18 18.43 1.25
C LEU A 51 2.44 19.12 1.76
N ARG A 52 3.52 18.36 1.99
CA ARG A 52 4.82 18.87 2.49
C ARG A 52 5.85 19.04 1.38
N ALA A 53 5.41 19.21 0.14
CA ALA A 53 6.31 19.35 -1.01
C ALA A 53 7.23 20.59 -0.94
N ASP A 54 6.87 21.59 -0.14
CA ASP A 54 7.66 22.81 0.08
C ASP A 54 8.66 22.68 1.25
N ASP A 55 8.64 21.56 1.99
CA ASP A 55 9.52 21.29 3.13
C ASP A 55 10.69 20.41 2.68
N GLU A 56 11.86 21.03 2.46
CA GLU A 56 13.08 20.32 2.03
C GLU A 56 13.61 19.31 3.07
N SER A 57 13.20 19.48 4.35
CA SER A 57 13.60 18.57 5.42
C SER A 57 12.77 17.28 5.46
N TYR A 58 11.64 17.22 4.75
CA TYR A 58 10.73 16.08 4.79
C TYR A 58 11.22 14.90 3.96
N GLN A 59 11.58 13.81 4.64
CA GLN A 59 11.99 12.56 4.01
C GLN A 59 10.81 11.58 3.89
N ILE A 60 10.30 11.40 2.68
CA ILE A 60 9.19 10.47 2.38
C ILE A 60 9.54 9.03 2.77
N SER A 61 10.80 8.61 2.56
CA SER A 61 11.25 7.26 2.85
C SER A 61 11.19 6.92 4.35
N GLY A 62 11.50 7.88 5.22
CA GLY A 62 11.39 7.73 6.66
C GLY A 62 9.94 7.60 7.12
N ALA A 63 9.06 8.47 6.62
CA ALA A 63 7.64 8.43 6.90
C ALA A 63 6.99 7.14 6.38
N ALA A 64 7.31 6.73 5.16
CA ALA A 64 6.81 5.50 4.57
C ALA A 64 7.20 4.25 5.39
N ARG A 65 8.42 4.21 5.93
CA ARG A 65 8.86 3.11 6.81
C ARG A 65 8.09 3.10 8.13
N SER A 66 7.98 4.25 8.80
CA SER A 66 7.32 4.34 10.10
C SER A 66 5.85 3.94 10.06
N LEU A 67 5.16 4.17 8.94
CA LEU A 67 3.78 3.76 8.74
C LEU A 67 3.59 2.25 8.69
N THR A 68 4.59 1.51 8.23
CA THR A 68 4.48 0.05 8.00
C THR A 68 5.17 -0.79 9.07
N GLU A 69 6.02 -0.19 9.89
CA GLU A 69 6.80 -0.90 10.89
C GLU A 69 5.92 -1.51 11.99
N GLY A 70 6.09 -2.82 12.21
CA GLY A 70 5.37 -3.58 13.25
C GLY A 70 3.87 -3.82 13.00
N ARG A 71 3.34 -3.45 11.83
CA ARG A 71 1.90 -3.56 11.51
C ARG A 71 1.54 -4.66 10.53
N MET A 72 2.53 -5.37 10.01
CA MET A 72 2.33 -6.45 9.04
C MET A 72 2.12 -7.79 9.74
N LEU A 73 1.18 -8.60 9.26
CA LEU A 73 0.85 -9.88 9.87
C LEU A 73 1.70 -11.04 9.33
N GLY A 74 2.03 -11.04 8.06
CA GLY A 74 2.78 -12.13 7.44
C GLY A 74 3.76 -11.70 6.35
N THR A 75 3.85 -10.39 6.07
CA THR A 75 4.75 -9.84 5.06
C THR A 75 6.14 -9.60 5.64
N SER A 76 7.16 -10.14 4.97
CA SER A 76 8.58 -9.94 5.27
C SER A 76 9.29 -9.25 4.11
N ALA A 77 10.53 -8.80 4.34
CA ALA A 77 11.38 -8.15 3.35
C ALA A 77 10.67 -6.98 2.63
N LEU A 78 10.02 -6.10 3.42
CA LEU A 78 9.34 -4.94 2.89
C LEU A 78 10.35 -3.89 2.43
N SER A 79 10.23 -3.45 1.18
CA SER A 79 10.93 -2.31 0.61
C SER A 79 9.93 -1.23 0.19
N ALA A 80 10.29 0.03 0.36
CA ALA A 80 9.51 1.17 -0.07
C ALA A 80 10.31 1.96 -1.09
N ASP A 81 9.82 2.02 -2.31
CA ASP A 81 10.36 2.87 -3.36
C ASP A 81 9.59 4.18 -3.39
N CYS A 82 10.26 5.26 -3.02
CA CYS A 82 9.66 6.58 -2.93
C CYS A 82 10.23 7.48 -4.01
N GLN A 83 9.36 8.09 -4.81
CA GLN A 83 9.72 9.08 -5.82
C GLN A 83 9.01 10.39 -5.50
N ASN A 84 9.79 11.43 -5.29
CA ASN A 84 9.27 12.78 -5.12
C ASN A 84 9.81 13.65 -6.25
N THR A 85 8.94 14.00 -7.17
CA THR A 85 9.22 14.90 -8.29
C THR A 85 8.42 16.18 -8.08
N GLU A 86 8.83 17.28 -8.73
CA GLU A 86 8.14 18.58 -8.61
C GLU A 86 6.61 18.53 -8.78
N ASN A 87 6.11 17.60 -9.60
CA ASN A 87 4.69 17.51 -9.94
C ASN A 87 3.99 16.27 -9.37
N LYS A 88 4.75 15.28 -8.81
CA LYS A 88 4.20 13.99 -8.40
C LYS A 88 4.95 13.43 -7.20
N ALA A 89 4.19 12.94 -6.24
CA ALA A 89 4.68 12.11 -5.14
C ALA A 89 4.17 10.68 -5.35
N ALA A 90 5.07 9.73 -5.47
CA ALA A 90 4.74 8.31 -5.64
C ALA A 90 5.42 7.48 -4.57
N VAL A 91 4.67 6.57 -3.97
CA VAL A 91 5.18 5.60 -2.99
C VAL A 91 4.73 4.22 -3.43
N LEU A 92 5.68 3.31 -3.57
CA LEU A 92 5.44 1.93 -3.98
C LEU A 92 6.10 0.99 -2.98
N TYR A 93 5.29 0.17 -2.33
CA TYR A 93 5.76 -0.88 -1.44
C TYR A 93 5.84 -2.21 -2.18
N HIS A 94 6.93 -2.93 -1.93
CA HIS A 94 7.15 -4.29 -2.37
C HIS A 94 7.50 -5.16 -1.17
N GLY A 95 6.86 -6.29 -1.05
CA GLY A 95 7.14 -7.26 0.01
C GLY A 95 6.86 -8.69 -0.43
N THR A 96 7.26 -9.62 0.42
CA THR A 96 7.02 -11.05 0.24
C THR A 96 6.21 -11.57 1.43
N PHE A 97 5.06 -12.16 1.15
CA PHE A 97 4.23 -12.84 2.13
C PHE A 97 4.65 -14.32 2.20
N GLN A 98 5.03 -14.80 3.38
CA GLN A 98 5.46 -16.17 3.58
C GLN A 98 4.26 -17.08 3.82
N ILE A 99 4.24 -18.22 3.12
CA ILE A 99 3.21 -19.24 3.25
C ILE A 99 3.83 -20.42 4.03
N PRO A 100 3.18 -20.93 5.10
CA PRO A 100 3.62 -22.12 5.81
C PRO A 100 3.60 -23.34 4.89
N GLY A 101 4.62 -24.20 4.99
CA GLY A 101 4.77 -25.38 4.14
C GLY A 101 3.59 -26.35 4.16
N MET A 102 2.78 -26.36 5.23
CA MET A 102 1.57 -27.21 5.31
C MET A 102 0.52 -26.85 4.25
N ILE A 103 0.46 -25.60 3.80
CA ILE A 103 -0.51 -25.12 2.81
C ILE A 103 0.13 -24.71 1.48
N GLU A 104 1.44 -24.87 1.36
CA GLU A 104 2.21 -24.58 0.14
C GLU A 104 1.69 -25.35 -1.06
N THR A 105 1.26 -26.61 -0.87
CA THR A 105 0.67 -27.45 -1.91
C THR A 105 -0.59 -26.84 -2.55
N PHE A 106 -1.37 -26.06 -1.80
CA PHE A 106 -2.56 -25.37 -2.32
C PHE A 106 -2.20 -24.15 -3.15
N PHE A 107 -1.15 -23.44 -2.77
CA PHE A 107 -0.74 -22.19 -3.42
C PHE A 107 0.33 -22.39 -4.51
N GLN A 108 0.90 -23.59 -4.63
CA GLN A 108 1.99 -23.92 -5.57
C GLN A 108 3.22 -23.01 -5.47
N LYS A 109 3.33 -22.21 -4.41
CA LYS A 109 4.40 -21.25 -4.16
C LYS A 109 4.56 -21.03 -2.67
N ASN A 110 5.81 -20.99 -2.21
CA ASN A 110 6.17 -20.72 -0.81
C ASN A 110 6.08 -19.22 -0.45
N GLN A 111 6.01 -18.35 -1.47
CA GLN A 111 6.02 -16.91 -1.28
C GLN A 111 5.08 -16.23 -2.27
N LEU A 112 4.22 -15.37 -1.77
CA LEU A 112 3.39 -14.49 -2.58
C LEU A 112 3.99 -13.08 -2.58
N LYS A 113 4.19 -12.52 -3.76
CA LYS A 113 4.60 -11.12 -3.90
C LYS A 113 3.43 -10.22 -3.54
N ILE A 114 3.68 -9.27 -2.65
CA ILE A 114 2.74 -8.24 -2.26
C ILE A 114 3.22 -6.90 -2.78
N LYS A 115 2.29 -6.10 -3.29
CA LYS A 115 2.56 -4.75 -3.78
C LYS A 115 1.43 -3.83 -3.35
N GLY A 116 1.79 -2.65 -2.88
CA GLY A 116 0.85 -1.57 -2.65
C GLY A 116 1.49 -0.27 -3.09
N GLY A 117 0.79 0.57 -3.84
CA GLY A 117 1.37 1.81 -4.34
C GLY A 117 0.33 2.87 -4.63
N CYS A 118 0.75 4.13 -4.49
CA CYS A 118 -0.05 5.29 -4.80
C CYS A 118 0.81 6.38 -5.44
N GLU A 119 0.27 7.04 -6.44
CA GLU A 119 0.86 8.22 -7.08
C GLU A 119 -0.13 9.38 -6.95
N ILE A 120 0.33 10.50 -6.41
CA ILE A 120 -0.49 11.70 -6.21
C ILE A 120 0.22 12.91 -6.83
N SER A 121 -0.55 13.76 -7.49
CA SER A 121 -0.05 15.04 -8.00
C SER A 121 0.33 15.96 -6.85
N THR A 122 1.54 16.48 -6.86
CA THR A 122 2.05 17.39 -5.84
C THR A 122 1.30 18.72 -5.91
N GLN A 123 0.64 19.09 -4.83
CA GLN A 123 -0.03 20.38 -4.70
C GLN A 123 0.95 21.35 -4.04
N ARG A 124 1.60 22.19 -4.85
CA ARG A 124 2.40 23.32 -4.34
C ARG A 124 1.51 24.55 -4.26
N PRO A 125 0.94 24.90 -3.10
CA PRO A 125 0.09 26.08 -2.96
C PRO A 125 0.82 27.37 -3.27
N SER A 126 2.11 27.47 -2.92
CA SER A 126 2.98 28.60 -3.23
C SER A 126 3.08 28.89 -4.71
N GLY A 127 3.28 27.87 -5.54
CA GLY A 127 3.37 28.01 -7.00
C GLY A 127 2.05 28.42 -7.66
N ARG A 128 0.91 27.96 -7.13
CA ARG A 128 -0.41 28.39 -7.60
C ARG A 128 -0.69 29.85 -7.25
N ILE A 129 -0.38 30.26 -6.02
CA ILE A 129 -0.56 31.65 -5.56
C ILE A 129 0.33 32.58 -6.39
N GLN A 130 1.55 32.23 -6.69
CA GLN A 130 2.45 33.01 -7.54
C GLN A 130 1.91 33.16 -8.96
N LYS A 131 1.42 32.09 -9.59
CA LYS A 131 0.81 32.14 -10.93
C LYS A 131 -0.42 33.04 -10.96
N VAL A 132 -1.31 32.93 -9.96
CA VAL A 132 -2.49 33.79 -9.85
C VAL A 132 -2.09 35.26 -9.66
N ARG A 133 -1.09 35.57 -8.82
CA ARG A 133 -0.57 36.93 -8.67
C ARG A 133 0.06 37.49 -9.95
N GLN A 134 0.79 36.65 -10.70
CA GLN A 134 1.34 37.06 -12.01
C GLN A 134 0.23 37.36 -13.01
N MET A 135 -0.79 36.51 -13.12
CA MET A 135 -1.96 36.75 -13.99
C MET A 135 -2.72 38.03 -13.61
N ALA A 136 -2.89 38.27 -12.31
CA ALA A 136 -3.52 39.49 -11.82
C ALA A 136 -2.73 40.75 -12.19
N LYS A 137 -1.39 40.69 -12.07
CA LYS A 137 -0.51 41.82 -12.51
C LYS A 137 -0.61 42.06 -13.98
N ILE A 138 -0.61 41.03 -14.84
CA ILE A 138 -0.73 41.15 -16.29
C ILE A 138 -2.10 41.77 -16.66
N GLY A 139 -3.18 41.28 -16.05
CA GLY A 139 -4.54 41.84 -16.25
C GLY A 139 -4.62 43.31 -15.89
N HIS A 140 -3.99 43.73 -14.79
CA HIS A 140 -3.96 45.13 -14.38
C HIS A 140 -3.16 46.03 -15.37
N HIS A 141 -2.08 45.52 -15.96
CA HIS A 141 -1.30 46.23 -16.96
C HIS A 141 -2.07 46.40 -18.28
N ILE A 142 -2.80 45.38 -18.73
CA ILE A 142 -3.62 45.45 -19.95
C ILE A 142 -4.77 46.44 -19.78
N PHE A 143 -5.42 46.42 -18.62
CA PHE A 143 -6.55 47.32 -18.36
C PHE A 143 -6.12 48.80 -18.28
N LYS A 144 -4.92 49.05 -17.72
CA LYS A 144 -4.36 50.42 -17.63
C LYS A 144 -3.93 50.96 -19.01
N ARG A 145 -3.52 50.09 -19.94
CA ARG A 145 -3.11 50.46 -21.28
C ARG A 145 -4.31 50.83 -22.20
N ASN A 146 -5.48 50.26 -21.96
CA ASN A 146 -6.66 50.47 -22.75
C ASN A 146 -7.47 51.73 -22.34
N ARG A 147 -7.04 52.45 -21.28
CA ARG A 147 -7.63 53.69 -20.80
C ARG A 147 -6.88 54.94 -21.21
N ARG A 148 -5.86 54.82 -22.04
CA ARG A 148 -5.17 55.94 -22.67
C ARG A 148 -5.45 55.96 -24.17
#